data_43aeee35e83681258ba2e5cc08876c80
#
_entry.id   43aeee35e83681258ba2e5cc08876c80
#
_cell.length_a   1.000
_cell.length_b   1.000
_cell.length_c   1.000
_cell.angle_alpha   90.00
_cell.angle_beta   90.00
_cell.angle_gamma   90.00
#
_symmetry.space_group_name_H-M   'P 1'
#
loop_
_entity.id
_entity.type
_entity.pdbx_description
1 polymer ?
#
loop_
_entity_poly.entity_id
_entity_poly.type
_entity_poly.pdbx_seq_one_letter_code
_entity_poly.pdbx_strand_id
1 'polypeptide(L)'
;MAVAAFSPAWAQAFKDEINNSPVYREAGKGWKWTIGLVVEAEPDKKFPDPAGVVMDLFDGQARDVRMGSADDAKACDFVITGSYTRWKEVGLQQLDATRGILQGKLKLKGDLPTVVRYTKAAQEITACTARVEVDWPDER
;
A
#
# COMPACT_ATOMS: atom_id res chain seq x y z
N MET A 1 -15.72 -7.43 10.14
CA MET A 1 -16.59 -6.60 9.30
C MET A 1 -15.79 -5.97 8.17
N ALA A 2 -16.25 -6.09 6.95
CA ALA A 2 -15.54 -5.55 5.78
C ALA A 2 -15.59 -4.03 5.75
N VAL A 3 -14.49 -3.43 5.33
CA VAL A 3 -14.39 -1.98 5.12
C VAL A 3 -14.31 -1.68 3.63
N ALA A 4 -14.80 -0.52 3.23
CA ALA A 4 -14.72 -0.10 1.83
C ALA A 4 -13.25 0.04 1.41
N ALA A 5 -12.93 -0.43 0.21
CA ALA A 5 -11.57 -0.34 -0.33
C ALA A 5 -11.11 1.11 -0.38
N PHE A 6 -9.87 1.36 0.06
CA PHE A 6 -9.23 2.67 0.01
C PHE A 6 -10.11 3.77 0.62
N SER A 7 -10.66 3.48 1.80
CA SER A 7 -11.43 4.41 2.61
C SER A 7 -10.64 4.76 3.88
N PRO A 8 -11.06 5.80 4.64
CA PRO A 8 -10.42 6.07 5.93
C PRO A 8 -10.46 4.87 6.87
N ALA A 9 -11.56 4.10 6.88
CA ALA A 9 -11.65 2.88 7.70
C ALA A 9 -10.63 1.83 7.25
N TRP A 10 -10.44 1.68 5.94
CA TRP A 10 -9.42 0.77 5.40
C TRP A 10 -8.01 1.21 5.82
N ALA A 11 -7.71 2.50 5.71
CA ALA A 11 -6.39 3.02 6.10
C ALA A 11 -6.10 2.77 7.58
N GLN A 12 -7.07 2.97 8.45
CA GLN A 12 -6.91 2.71 9.88
C GLN A 12 -6.69 1.23 10.15
N ALA A 13 -7.49 0.36 9.54
CA ALA A 13 -7.34 -1.09 9.70
C ALA A 13 -5.97 -1.57 9.21
N PHE A 14 -5.50 -1.03 8.08
CA PHE A 14 -4.20 -1.34 7.53
C PHE A 14 -3.06 -0.90 8.48
N LYS A 15 -3.16 0.33 8.99
CA LYS A 15 -2.21 0.84 9.99
C LYS A 15 -2.14 -0.08 11.22
N ASP A 16 -3.29 -0.49 11.72
CA ASP A 16 -3.37 -1.37 12.90
C ASP A 16 -2.70 -2.72 12.62
N GLU A 17 -2.92 -3.30 11.44
CA GLU A 17 -2.27 -4.56 11.06
C GLU A 17 -0.75 -4.43 10.99
N ILE A 18 -0.24 -3.33 10.42
CA ILE A 18 1.20 -3.08 10.36
C ILE A 18 1.76 -2.99 11.79
N ASN A 19 1.13 -2.21 12.66
CA ASN A 19 1.61 -1.99 14.03
C ASN A 19 1.48 -3.22 14.93
N ASN A 20 0.58 -4.15 14.58
CA ASN A 20 0.42 -5.41 15.31
C ASN A 20 1.29 -6.53 14.76
N SER A 21 2.11 -6.26 13.74
CA SER A 21 2.97 -7.26 13.11
C SER A 21 4.36 -7.27 13.75
N PRO A 22 4.72 -8.32 14.52
CA PRO A 22 6.09 -8.44 15.01
C PRO A 22 7.09 -8.65 13.89
N VAL A 23 6.68 -9.26 12.79
CA VAL A 23 7.53 -9.45 11.60
C VAL A 23 7.89 -8.10 11.00
N TYR A 24 6.91 -7.21 10.81
CA TYR A 24 7.18 -5.88 10.27
C TYR A 24 8.05 -5.05 11.23
N ARG A 25 7.78 -5.13 12.53
CA ARG A 25 8.55 -4.38 13.53
C ARG A 25 10.05 -4.66 13.38
N GLU A 26 10.41 -5.90 13.10
CA GLU A 26 11.79 -6.29 12.90
C GLU A 26 12.29 -5.96 11.50
N ALA A 27 11.52 -6.32 10.47
CA ALA A 27 11.92 -6.14 9.06
C ALA A 27 11.98 -4.67 8.66
N GLY A 28 11.18 -3.81 9.27
CA GLY A 28 11.11 -2.38 8.97
C GLY A 28 12.13 -1.52 9.71
N LYS A 29 12.97 -2.11 10.56
CA LYS A 29 13.99 -1.34 11.28
C LYS A 29 14.91 -0.61 10.30
N GLY A 30 15.17 0.67 10.57
CA GLY A 30 15.99 1.52 9.72
C GLY A 30 15.25 2.24 8.61
N TRP A 31 14.05 1.81 8.26
CA TRP A 31 13.23 2.53 7.29
C TRP A 31 12.70 3.83 7.93
N LYS A 32 12.83 4.95 7.23
CA LYS A 32 12.49 6.26 7.78
C LYS A 32 11.85 7.19 6.74
N TRP A 33 11.27 6.62 5.68
CA TRP A 33 10.72 7.41 4.59
C TRP A 33 9.21 7.25 4.48
N THR A 34 8.56 8.28 3.92
CA THR A 34 7.13 8.18 3.59
C THR A 34 6.96 7.42 2.28
N ILE A 35 5.88 6.67 2.20
CA ILE A 35 5.49 5.97 0.98
C ILE A 35 4.11 6.44 0.56
N GLY A 36 4.00 6.88 -0.68
CA GLY A 36 2.72 7.20 -1.30
C GLY A 36 2.29 6.08 -2.22
N LEU A 37 1.05 5.63 -2.08
CA LEU A 37 0.44 4.69 -3.01
C LEU A 37 -0.57 5.45 -3.83
N VAL A 38 -0.42 5.41 -5.15
CA VAL A 38 -1.39 6.02 -6.08
C VAL A 38 -2.21 4.90 -6.69
N VAL A 39 -3.51 4.93 -6.44
CA VAL A 39 -4.47 3.98 -7.00
C VAL A 39 -5.13 4.68 -8.17
N GLU A 40 -4.79 4.26 -9.40
CA GLU A 40 -5.35 4.85 -10.61
C GLU A 40 -6.79 4.41 -10.79
N ALA A 41 -7.63 5.32 -11.28
CA ALA A 41 -9.04 5.06 -11.50
C ALA A 41 -9.26 3.96 -12.53
N GLU A 42 -10.30 3.16 -12.32
CA GLU A 42 -10.82 2.20 -13.29
C GLU A 42 -12.35 2.27 -13.25
N PRO A 43 -12.97 3.19 -14.01
CA PRO A 43 -14.43 3.36 -13.96
C PRO A 43 -15.23 2.11 -14.29
N ASP A 44 -14.72 1.27 -15.21
CA ASP A 44 -15.35 -0.01 -15.55
C ASP A 44 -15.31 -1.03 -14.40
N LYS A 45 -14.48 -0.80 -13.39
CA LYS A 45 -14.41 -1.60 -12.17
C LYS A 45 -15.11 -0.91 -10.99
N LYS A 46 -15.95 0.06 -11.26
CA LYS A 46 -16.68 0.85 -10.25
C LYS A 46 -15.73 1.61 -9.31
N PHE A 47 -14.56 1.99 -9.82
CA PHE A 47 -13.59 2.81 -9.11
C PHE A 47 -13.28 4.03 -9.99
N PRO A 48 -14.19 5.04 -10.02
CA PRO A 48 -14.16 6.11 -11.02
C PRO A 48 -13.13 7.19 -10.76
N ASP A 49 -12.67 7.36 -9.51
CA ASP A 49 -11.74 8.43 -9.14
C ASP A 49 -10.43 7.85 -8.60
N PRO A 50 -9.29 8.47 -8.90
CA PRO A 50 -8.03 8.00 -8.32
C PRO A 50 -7.98 8.28 -6.82
N ALA A 51 -7.20 7.50 -6.10
CA ALA A 51 -7.01 7.68 -4.66
C ALA A 51 -5.51 7.71 -4.33
N GLY A 52 -5.16 8.38 -3.24
CA GLY A 52 -3.83 8.37 -2.68
C GLY A 52 -3.83 7.80 -1.27
N VAL A 53 -2.81 7.03 -0.96
CA VAL A 53 -2.56 6.54 0.39
C VAL A 53 -1.22 7.12 0.83
N VAL A 54 -1.17 7.80 1.96
CA VAL A 54 0.07 8.36 2.50
C VAL A 54 0.45 7.55 3.74
N MET A 55 1.63 6.95 3.69
CA MET A 55 2.13 6.08 4.75
C MET A 55 3.39 6.68 5.36
N ASP A 56 3.34 7.01 6.64
CA ASP A 56 4.51 7.46 7.40
C ASP A 56 5.05 6.26 8.18
N LEU A 57 6.02 5.59 7.60
CA LEU A 57 6.65 4.41 8.20
C LEU A 57 7.99 4.80 8.78
N PHE A 58 8.21 4.44 10.04
CA PHE A 58 9.43 4.81 10.73
C PHE A 58 9.88 3.69 11.66
N ASP A 59 11.03 3.14 11.37
CA ASP A 59 11.76 2.20 12.25
C ASP A 59 10.88 1.03 12.74
N GLY A 60 10.17 0.41 11.81
CA GLY A 60 9.34 -0.76 12.10
C GLY A 60 7.94 -0.45 12.61
N GLN A 61 7.52 0.82 12.52
CA GLN A 61 6.18 1.25 12.94
C GLN A 61 5.52 2.08 11.86
N ALA A 62 4.20 2.00 11.77
CA ALA A 62 3.40 2.91 10.96
C ALA A 62 2.92 4.04 11.88
N ARG A 63 3.53 5.22 11.77
CA ARG A 63 3.14 6.39 12.58
C ARG A 63 1.81 6.96 12.07
N ASP A 64 1.58 6.88 10.76
CA ASP A 64 0.34 7.32 10.16
C ASP A 64 0.11 6.55 8.86
N VAL A 65 -1.15 6.23 8.57
CA VAL A 65 -1.59 5.73 7.28
C VAL A 65 -2.94 6.41 7.03
N ARG A 66 -2.99 7.27 6.00
CA ARG A 66 -4.19 8.04 5.73
C ARG A 66 -4.51 8.08 4.24
N MET A 67 -5.77 8.29 3.95
CA MET A 67 -6.21 8.58 2.59
C MET A 67 -5.97 10.04 2.27
N GLY A 68 -5.63 10.31 1.02
CA GLY A 68 -5.46 11.65 0.48
C GLY A 68 -5.70 11.65 -1.01
N SER A 69 -5.32 12.73 -1.67
CA SER A 69 -5.35 12.80 -3.13
C SER A 69 -4.16 12.05 -3.74
N ALA A 70 -4.23 11.81 -5.04
CA ALA A 70 -3.08 11.28 -5.77
C ALA A 70 -1.87 12.23 -5.63
N ASP A 71 -2.10 13.55 -5.62
CA ASP A 71 -1.02 14.53 -5.45
C ASP A 71 -0.38 14.44 -4.06
N ASP A 72 -1.17 14.22 -3.02
CA ASP A 72 -0.64 14.00 -1.66
C ASP A 72 0.31 12.80 -1.64
N ALA A 73 -0.10 11.71 -2.27
CA ALA A 73 0.73 10.50 -2.34
C ALA A 73 2.02 10.74 -3.15
N LYS A 74 1.92 11.51 -4.24
CA LYS A 74 3.08 11.81 -5.09
C LYS A 74 4.13 12.68 -4.41
N ALA A 75 3.77 13.36 -3.32
CA ALA A 75 4.70 14.18 -2.55
C ALA A 75 5.55 13.37 -1.57
N CYS A 76 5.29 12.07 -1.42
CA CYS A 76 6.07 11.22 -0.52
C CYS A 76 7.47 10.91 -1.07
N ASP A 77 8.34 10.43 -0.20
CA ASP A 77 9.73 10.08 -0.55
C ASP A 77 9.78 8.95 -1.58
N PHE A 78 8.91 7.94 -1.42
CA PHE A 78 8.73 6.85 -2.37
C PHE A 78 7.29 6.86 -2.83
N VAL A 79 7.07 6.65 -4.13
CA VAL A 79 5.72 6.63 -4.69
C VAL A 79 5.55 5.38 -5.54
N ILE A 80 4.52 4.60 -5.24
CA ILE A 80 4.20 3.40 -6.01
C ILE A 80 2.84 3.61 -6.65
N THR A 81 2.81 3.60 -7.99
CA THR A 81 1.59 3.85 -8.76
C THR A 81 1.14 2.56 -9.43
N GLY A 82 -0.15 2.27 -9.32
CA GLY A 82 -0.76 1.14 -10.00
C GLY A 82 -2.24 1.38 -10.20
N SER A 83 -2.84 0.57 -11.08
CA SER A 83 -4.28 0.60 -11.31
C SER A 83 -5.02 0.02 -10.09
N TYR A 84 -6.31 0.32 -9.98
CA TYR A 84 -7.17 -0.30 -8.98
C TYR A 84 -7.04 -1.83 -9.00
N THR A 85 -7.07 -2.45 -10.19
CA THR A 85 -6.94 -3.90 -10.33
C THR A 85 -5.62 -4.42 -9.74
N ARG A 86 -4.51 -3.73 -10.01
CA ARG A 86 -3.20 -4.14 -9.47
C ARG A 86 -3.18 -4.07 -7.95
N TRP A 87 -3.71 -2.99 -7.38
CA TRP A 87 -3.76 -2.86 -5.92
C TRP A 87 -4.73 -3.86 -5.28
N LYS A 88 -5.82 -4.21 -5.97
CA LYS A 88 -6.70 -5.29 -5.53
C LYS A 88 -5.95 -6.63 -5.51
N GLU A 89 -5.15 -6.92 -6.54
CA GLU A 89 -4.30 -8.12 -6.57
C GLU A 89 -3.33 -8.16 -5.39
N VAL A 90 -2.74 -7.02 -5.04
CA VAL A 90 -1.88 -6.92 -3.84
C VAL A 90 -2.69 -7.25 -2.58
N GLY A 91 -3.86 -6.67 -2.43
CA GLY A 91 -4.73 -6.92 -1.27
C GLY A 91 -5.24 -8.35 -1.17
N LEU A 92 -5.29 -9.08 -2.27
CA LEU A 92 -5.68 -10.50 -2.31
C LEU A 92 -4.48 -11.45 -2.30
N GLN A 93 -3.28 -10.93 -2.10
CA GLN A 93 -2.01 -11.68 -2.13
C GLN A 93 -1.73 -12.38 -3.46
N GLN A 94 -2.30 -11.89 -4.55
CA GLN A 94 -2.04 -12.38 -5.89
C GLN A 94 -0.84 -11.70 -6.52
N LEU A 95 -0.38 -10.58 -5.96
CA LEU A 95 0.75 -9.80 -6.44
C LEU A 95 1.52 -9.24 -5.25
N ASP A 96 2.80 -9.58 -5.16
CA ASP A 96 3.72 -8.94 -4.23
C ASP A 96 4.15 -7.58 -4.79
N ALA A 97 4.16 -6.54 -3.94
CA ALA A 97 4.45 -5.18 -4.40
C ALA A 97 5.84 -5.06 -5.03
N THR A 98 6.87 -5.64 -4.40
CA THR A 98 8.23 -5.59 -4.95
C THR A 98 8.31 -6.30 -6.30
N ARG A 99 7.71 -7.49 -6.39
CA ARG A 99 7.66 -8.23 -7.64
C ARG A 99 6.88 -7.47 -8.71
N GLY A 100 5.79 -6.82 -8.32
CA GLY A 100 5.00 -5.99 -9.23
C GLY A 100 5.83 -4.85 -9.82
N ILE A 101 6.66 -4.21 -9.01
CA ILE A 101 7.58 -3.16 -9.48
C ILE A 101 8.59 -3.76 -10.47
N LEU A 102 9.21 -4.87 -10.12
CA LEU A 102 10.23 -5.51 -10.98
C LEU A 102 9.65 -6.00 -12.30
N GLN A 103 8.37 -6.38 -12.33
CA GLN A 103 7.68 -6.85 -13.54
C GLN A 103 7.00 -5.71 -14.32
N GLY A 104 7.09 -4.47 -13.85
CA GLY A 104 6.47 -3.33 -14.51
C GLY A 104 4.96 -3.21 -14.32
N LYS A 105 4.37 -4.01 -13.44
CA LYS A 105 2.94 -3.96 -13.12
C LYS A 105 2.61 -2.80 -12.18
N LEU A 106 3.56 -2.40 -11.36
CA LEU A 106 3.52 -1.22 -10.51
C LEU A 106 4.71 -0.35 -10.87
N LYS A 107 4.55 0.97 -10.77
CA LYS A 107 5.62 1.92 -11.10
C LYS A 107 6.15 2.55 -9.83
N LEU A 108 7.47 2.49 -9.64
CA LEU A 108 8.13 3.08 -8.49
C LEU A 108 8.79 4.41 -8.89
N LYS A 109 8.55 5.44 -8.09
CA LYS A 109 9.37 6.66 -8.06
C LYS A 109 10.13 6.63 -6.74
N GLY A 110 11.45 6.53 -6.81
CA GLY A 110 12.31 6.44 -5.65
C GLY A 110 13.49 5.50 -5.93
N ASP A 111 14.32 5.31 -4.92
CA ASP A 111 15.53 4.51 -5.05
C ASP A 111 15.21 3.00 -4.98
N LEU A 112 15.21 2.35 -6.13
CA LEU A 112 14.92 0.91 -6.22
C LEU A 112 15.85 0.05 -5.36
N PRO A 113 17.18 0.26 -5.34
CA PRO A 113 18.05 -0.53 -4.46
C PRO A 113 17.63 -0.47 -2.99
N THR A 114 17.16 0.68 -2.51
CA THR A 114 16.66 0.82 -1.14
C THR A 114 15.42 -0.06 -0.93
N VAL A 115 14.47 -0.04 -1.86
CA VAL A 115 13.26 -0.87 -1.79
C VAL A 115 13.63 -2.36 -1.77
N VAL A 116 14.56 -2.77 -2.63
CA VAL A 116 15.00 -4.18 -2.70
C VAL A 116 15.66 -4.61 -1.39
N ARG A 117 16.40 -3.71 -0.75
CA ARG A 117 17.04 -4.01 0.55
C ARG A 117 15.99 -4.31 1.63
N TYR A 118 14.80 -3.72 1.53
CA TYR A 118 13.70 -3.92 2.46
C TYR A 118 12.61 -4.84 1.91
N THR A 119 12.96 -5.78 1.04
CA THR A 119 12.01 -6.71 0.43
C THR A 119 11.15 -7.45 1.45
N LYS A 120 11.77 -7.91 2.56
CA LYS A 120 11.02 -8.62 3.61
C LYS A 120 9.98 -7.73 4.25
N ALA A 121 10.31 -6.46 4.49
CA ALA A 121 9.35 -5.49 5.02
C ALA A 121 8.19 -5.26 4.03
N ALA A 122 8.51 -5.13 2.74
CA ALA A 122 7.50 -4.94 1.70
C ALA A 122 6.57 -6.16 1.60
N GLN A 123 7.12 -7.37 1.71
CA GLN A 123 6.33 -8.60 1.72
C GLN A 123 5.36 -8.64 2.91
N GLU A 124 5.82 -8.22 4.08
CA GLU A 124 4.97 -8.20 5.26
C GLU A 124 3.88 -7.13 5.16
N ILE A 125 4.19 -5.96 4.59
CA ILE A 125 3.17 -4.94 4.32
C ILE A 125 2.09 -5.49 3.40
N THR A 126 2.47 -6.21 2.34
CA THR A 126 1.52 -6.89 1.46
C THR A 126 0.65 -7.88 2.24
N ALA A 127 1.26 -8.67 3.12
CA ALA A 127 0.52 -9.60 3.98
C ALA A 127 -0.45 -8.86 4.91
N CYS A 128 -0.06 -7.70 5.42
CA CYS A 128 -0.93 -6.88 6.26
C CYS A 128 -2.17 -6.40 5.51
N THR A 129 -2.03 -6.01 4.22
CA THR A 129 -3.20 -5.61 3.43
C THR A 129 -4.18 -6.78 3.30
N ALA A 130 -3.69 -7.99 3.15
CA ALA A 130 -4.55 -9.17 3.00
C ALA A 130 -5.28 -9.54 4.28
N ARG A 131 -4.81 -9.09 5.45
CA ARG A 131 -5.49 -9.33 6.72
C ARG A 131 -6.66 -8.38 6.94
N VAL A 132 -6.76 -7.30 6.17
CA VAL A 132 -7.90 -6.40 6.23
C VAL A 132 -9.01 -6.96 5.37
N GLU A 133 -10.19 -7.17 5.95
CA GLU A 133 -11.36 -7.62 5.20
C GLU A 133 -11.93 -6.43 4.43
N VAL A 134 -11.91 -6.51 3.11
CA VAL A 134 -12.23 -5.40 2.21
C VAL A 134 -13.49 -5.68 1.39
N ASP A 135 -14.35 -4.68 1.31
CA ASP A 135 -15.49 -4.65 0.41
C ASP A 135 -15.03 -3.98 -0.90
N TRP A 136 -14.82 -4.78 -1.94
CA TRP A 136 -14.30 -4.30 -3.21
C TRP A 136 -15.45 -3.80 -4.10
N PRO A 137 -15.40 -2.56 -4.62
CA PRO A 137 -16.53 -1.99 -5.38
C PRO A 137 -16.92 -2.78 -6.62
N ASP A 138 -15.97 -3.41 -7.31
CA ASP A 138 -16.26 -4.19 -8.52
C ASP A 138 -16.92 -5.54 -8.23
N GLU A 139 -16.99 -5.94 -6.96
CA GLU A 139 -17.63 -7.18 -6.53
C GLU A 139 -19.05 -6.98 -5.99
N ARG A 140 -19.55 -5.77 -6.03
CA ARG A 140 -20.90 -5.45 -5.56
C ARG A 140 -21.96 -5.76 -6.60
#